data_c7f8f7c0cedfddd046e57bfdb9bc6b83
#
_entry.id   c7f8f7c0cedfddd046e57bfdb9bc6b83
#
_cell.length_a   1.000
_cell.length_b   1.000
_cell.length_c   1.000
_cell.angle_alpha   90.00
_cell.angle_beta   90.00
_cell.angle_gamma   90.00
#
_symmetry.space_group_name_H-M   'P 1'
#
loop_
_entity.id
_entity.type
_entity.pdbx_description
1 polymer ?
#
loop_
_entity_poly.entity_id
_entity_poly.type
_entity_poly.pdbx_seq_one_letter_code
_entity_poly.pdbx_strand_id
1 'polypeptide(L)'
;GLIRDQIKTDSFHFSAFYLRRVNRLLPAVLATVVMTTIVASFVVQPDAFGALALSAAAGVLSAANILFYFESGYWDASAELKPLLHLWSLGVEEQFYLFWPAFIVFLTTARPGVYRSGLVAIFLMSLAICIGYTRIDSTASFYLLPFRIWQFALGAIALEIWRNDFLTEFSRQVLRSFGLALCGISMVAFSEDTLFPGWPALIPSTGAALVLISAHETSGSIWLSNALARKLGQLSYSLYLVHWPPIVLYRHYSLTDPTPGVTVGLAVITLVLTLLLHYGIEQKFYRRGHYSNQSWRGLAGYILGSSVLLAVLLFGASQNPDRFISRDVLLSAETVQNYKSRRFDLTQEACRIDELGAAQGCPIPEAGAVLFFGNSHEVDGYNIIASALEKNSHKPLVVFGTTNGCRDLAVEMNWMRSEEPVCQQRINALQDSLERVEWHTVIYSARRPYGGNKGPLITVLETIHQRQPNTHIVVVEDYLSTQRDCASLINELESTKACATLKHLSGLPGLIEERTPFKKRVAAITDSKLDKVALLCGERLPDSCPTQTPLGHPMSMDEHHLTLEFAQWTGEQLAVKNPLWLQALRYGQE
;
A
#
# COMPACT_ATOMS: atom_id res chain seq x y z
N GLY A 1 -2.63 -23.78 24.89
CA GLY A 1 -2.09 -24.27 26.15
C GLY A 1 -2.93 -23.83 27.32
N LEU A 2 -2.70 -22.62 27.82
CA LEU A 2 -3.33 -22.09 29.05
C LEU A 2 -4.86 -22.22 29.09
N ILE A 3 -5.55 -21.91 28.00
CA ILE A 3 -7.02 -22.02 27.93
C ILE A 3 -7.44 -23.47 28.19
N ARG A 4 -6.84 -24.44 27.47
CA ARG A 4 -7.16 -25.86 27.62
C ARG A 4 -6.87 -26.38 29.03
N ASP A 5 -5.77 -25.95 29.63
CA ASP A 5 -5.40 -26.38 30.99
C ASP A 5 -6.38 -25.82 32.03
N GLN A 6 -6.77 -24.55 31.88
CA GLN A 6 -7.77 -23.90 32.72
C GLN A 6 -9.17 -24.52 32.55
N ILE A 7 -9.54 -24.94 31.32
CA ILE A 7 -10.81 -25.65 31.10
C ILE A 7 -10.81 -27.00 31.83
N LYS A 8 -9.70 -27.76 31.77
CA LYS A 8 -9.55 -29.06 32.47
C LYS A 8 -9.63 -28.91 33.99
N THR A 9 -9.23 -27.77 34.53
CA THR A 9 -9.25 -27.49 35.99
C THR A 9 -10.47 -26.67 36.41
N ASP A 10 -11.44 -26.51 35.51
CA ASP A 10 -12.67 -25.69 35.70
C ASP A 10 -12.40 -24.25 36.20
N SER A 11 -11.27 -23.69 35.79
CA SER A 11 -10.81 -22.36 36.22
C SER A 11 -10.79 -21.32 35.08
N PHE A 12 -11.30 -21.69 33.90
CA PHE A 12 -11.34 -20.79 32.75
C PHE A 12 -12.53 -19.81 32.82
N HIS A 13 -12.21 -18.52 32.77
CA HIS A 13 -13.22 -17.46 32.66
C HIS A 13 -12.86 -16.52 31.50
N PHE A 14 -13.79 -16.34 30.55
CA PHE A 14 -13.62 -15.42 29.41
C PHE A 14 -13.26 -14.01 29.86
N SER A 15 -13.96 -13.47 30.85
CA SER A 15 -13.70 -12.12 31.37
C SER A 15 -12.26 -11.99 31.88
N ALA A 16 -11.77 -12.96 32.64
CA ALA A 16 -10.38 -12.94 33.12
C ALA A 16 -9.36 -13.06 31.99
N PHE A 17 -9.66 -13.81 30.94
CA PHE A 17 -8.80 -13.91 29.76
C PHE A 17 -8.69 -12.56 29.03
N TYR A 18 -9.82 -11.94 28.67
CA TYR A 18 -9.82 -10.67 27.95
C TYR A 18 -9.26 -9.52 28.80
N LEU A 19 -9.57 -9.46 30.08
CA LEU A 19 -9.02 -8.46 30.99
C LEU A 19 -7.48 -8.49 31.01
N ARG A 20 -6.89 -9.70 31.10
CA ARG A 20 -5.43 -9.84 31.05
C ARG A 20 -4.84 -9.31 29.74
N ARG A 21 -5.53 -9.53 28.59
CA ARG A 21 -5.09 -9.04 27.28
C ARG A 21 -5.18 -7.52 27.18
N VAL A 22 -6.33 -6.94 27.51
CA VAL A 22 -6.55 -5.49 27.52
C VAL A 22 -5.49 -4.79 28.33
N ASN A 23 -5.27 -5.24 29.57
CA ASN A 23 -4.30 -4.61 30.47
C ASN A 23 -2.83 -4.80 30.03
N ARG A 24 -2.52 -5.85 29.28
CA ARG A 24 -1.17 -6.10 28.79
C ARG A 24 -0.85 -5.30 27.52
N LEU A 25 -1.77 -5.22 26.58
CA LEU A 25 -1.48 -4.76 25.22
C LEU A 25 -1.92 -3.31 25.01
N LEU A 26 -3.15 -2.98 25.38
CA LEU A 26 -3.76 -1.72 25.01
C LEU A 26 -3.09 -0.47 25.60
N PRO A 27 -2.60 -0.43 26.86
CA PRO A 27 -1.92 0.77 27.38
C PRO A 27 -0.67 1.17 26.60
N ALA A 28 0.11 0.19 26.12
CA ALA A 28 1.30 0.45 25.34
C ALA A 28 0.95 0.93 23.92
N VAL A 29 -0.09 0.36 23.31
CA VAL A 29 -0.64 0.83 22.01
C VAL A 29 -1.10 2.28 22.12
N LEU A 30 -1.92 2.60 23.12
CA LEU A 30 -2.41 3.96 23.35
C LEU A 30 -1.28 4.97 23.50
N ALA A 31 -0.26 4.62 24.31
CA ALA A 31 0.91 5.48 24.48
C ALA A 31 1.68 5.67 23.16
N THR A 32 1.88 4.61 22.39
CA THR A 32 2.56 4.69 21.10
C THR A 32 1.76 5.55 20.11
N VAL A 33 0.46 5.33 20.00
CA VAL A 33 -0.42 6.11 19.11
C VAL A 33 -0.40 7.59 19.51
N VAL A 34 -0.58 7.92 20.78
CA VAL A 34 -0.58 9.30 21.26
C VAL A 34 0.76 9.98 20.98
N MET A 35 1.88 9.33 21.34
CA MET A 35 3.22 9.88 21.09
C MET A 35 3.48 10.10 19.60
N THR A 36 3.13 9.12 18.76
CA THR A 36 3.29 9.22 17.30
C THR A 36 2.45 10.37 16.74
N THR A 37 1.19 10.50 17.16
CA THR A 37 0.29 11.56 16.69
C THR A 37 0.79 12.95 17.12
N ILE A 38 1.27 13.10 18.38
CA ILE A 38 1.84 14.36 18.85
C ILE A 38 3.08 14.75 18.04
N VAL A 39 4.03 13.83 17.83
CA VAL A 39 5.22 14.15 17.04
C VAL A 39 4.85 14.44 15.58
N ALA A 40 3.92 13.70 15.03
CA ALA A 40 3.44 13.89 13.68
C ALA A 40 2.83 15.29 13.45
N SER A 41 2.15 15.88 14.43
CA SER A 41 1.57 17.23 14.28
C SER A 41 2.62 18.33 14.05
N PHE A 42 3.90 18.07 14.33
CA PHE A 42 5.01 18.99 14.07
C PHE A 42 5.76 18.68 12.77
N VAL A 43 5.61 17.46 12.23
CA VAL A 43 6.49 16.94 11.18
C VAL A 43 5.72 16.63 9.91
N VAL A 44 4.52 16.06 10.03
CA VAL A 44 3.77 15.51 8.91
C VAL A 44 2.90 16.58 8.25
N GLN A 45 2.64 16.46 6.96
CA GLN A 45 1.77 17.36 6.22
C GLN A 45 0.28 17.14 6.58
N PRO A 46 -0.60 18.15 6.38
CA PRO A 46 -1.99 18.05 6.80
C PRO A 46 -2.76 16.85 6.23
N ASP A 47 -2.64 16.56 4.94
CA ASP A 47 -3.30 15.42 4.31
C ASP A 47 -2.77 14.08 4.85
N ALA A 48 -1.44 13.95 4.97
CA ALA A 48 -0.80 12.77 5.57
C ALA A 48 -1.11 12.64 7.07
N PHE A 49 -1.29 13.76 7.79
CA PHE A 49 -1.73 13.74 9.18
C PHE A 49 -3.18 13.26 9.31
N GLY A 50 -4.06 13.66 8.40
CA GLY A 50 -5.44 13.14 8.34
C GLY A 50 -5.48 11.62 8.17
N ALA A 51 -4.68 11.08 7.25
CA ALA A 51 -4.54 9.64 7.05
C ALA A 51 -3.93 8.93 8.28
N LEU A 52 -2.91 9.56 8.91
CA LEU A 52 -2.35 9.04 10.17
C LEU A 52 -3.39 9.01 11.29
N ALA A 53 -4.18 10.06 11.47
CA ALA A 53 -5.20 10.13 12.51
C ALA A 53 -6.27 9.04 12.32
N LEU A 54 -6.68 8.78 11.08
CA LEU A 54 -7.58 7.67 10.76
C LEU A 54 -6.95 6.30 11.07
N SER A 55 -5.68 6.10 10.66
CA SER A 55 -4.92 4.86 10.97
C SER A 55 -4.76 4.67 12.48
N ALA A 56 -4.53 5.75 13.21
CA ALA A 56 -4.42 5.76 14.67
C ALA A 56 -5.74 5.34 15.34
N ALA A 57 -6.88 5.90 14.88
CA ALA A 57 -8.20 5.51 15.36
C ALA A 57 -8.48 4.02 15.11
N ALA A 58 -8.21 3.54 13.89
CA ALA A 58 -8.36 2.13 13.54
C ALA A 58 -7.40 1.23 14.36
N GLY A 59 -6.16 1.69 14.59
CA GLY A 59 -5.18 0.96 15.41
C GLY A 59 -5.61 0.79 16.86
N VAL A 60 -6.15 1.84 17.47
CA VAL A 60 -6.71 1.80 18.83
C VAL A 60 -7.89 0.84 18.94
N LEU A 61 -8.69 0.70 17.88
CA LEU A 61 -9.83 -0.20 17.79
C LEU A 61 -9.48 -1.60 17.27
N SER A 62 -8.18 -1.90 17.09
CA SER A 62 -7.68 -3.18 16.55
C SER A 62 -8.25 -3.52 15.16
N ALA A 63 -8.51 -2.49 14.36
CA ALA A 63 -9.07 -2.58 13.01
C ALA A 63 -8.13 -2.03 11.92
N ALA A 64 -6.86 -1.74 12.26
CA ALA A 64 -5.89 -1.16 11.32
C ALA A 64 -5.67 -2.05 10.07
N ASN A 65 -5.69 -3.38 10.23
CA ASN A 65 -5.57 -4.30 9.10
C ASN A 65 -6.74 -4.19 8.11
N ILE A 66 -7.94 -3.95 8.60
CA ILE A 66 -9.15 -3.77 7.77
C ILE A 66 -9.04 -2.43 7.03
N LEU A 67 -8.64 -1.36 7.73
CA LEU A 67 -8.43 -0.06 7.11
C LEU A 67 -7.38 -0.14 5.99
N PHE A 68 -6.21 -0.71 6.28
CA PHE A 68 -5.14 -0.81 5.29
C PHE A 68 -5.46 -1.73 4.12
N TYR A 69 -6.32 -2.72 4.30
CA TYR A 69 -6.86 -3.50 3.20
C TYR A 69 -7.69 -2.63 2.25
N PHE A 70 -8.60 -1.80 2.78
CA PHE A 70 -9.42 -0.91 1.95
C PHE A 70 -8.64 0.26 1.35
N GLU A 71 -7.60 0.74 2.04
CA GLU A 71 -6.73 1.79 1.51
C GLU A 71 -5.74 1.25 0.48
N SER A 72 -5.36 -0.04 0.55
CA SER A 72 -4.40 -0.62 -0.38
C SER A 72 -5.00 -0.69 -1.77
N GLY A 73 -4.62 0.26 -2.59
CA GLY A 73 -5.03 0.42 -3.96
C GLY A 73 -4.01 1.25 -4.73
N TYR A 74 -4.28 1.49 -5.98
CA TYR A 74 -3.42 2.24 -6.88
C TYR A 74 -3.09 3.67 -6.36
N TRP A 75 -3.98 4.26 -5.57
CA TRP A 75 -3.89 5.63 -5.04
C TRP A 75 -3.30 5.73 -3.63
N ASP A 76 -2.87 4.60 -3.07
CA ASP A 76 -2.35 4.59 -1.71
C ASP A 76 -0.99 5.28 -1.63
N ALA A 77 -0.80 6.11 -0.60
CA ALA A 77 0.52 6.57 -0.21
C ALA A 77 1.41 5.35 0.02
N SER A 78 2.68 5.42 -0.40
CA SER A 78 3.57 4.28 -0.22
C SER A 78 3.50 3.79 1.22
N ALA A 79 3.38 2.48 1.41
CA ALA A 79 3.29 1.85 2.73
C ALA A 79 4.41 2.32 3.67
N GLU A 80 5.54 2.71 3.09
CA GLU A 80 6.73 3.24 3.78
C GLU A 80 6.53 4.62 4.41
N LEU A 81 5.48 5.36 4.03
CA LEU A 81 5.14 6.67 4.57
C LEU A 81 3.99 6.65 5.59
N LYS A 82 3.48 5.47 5.95
CA LYS A 82 2.43 5.32 6.97
C LYS A 82 3.03 5.03 8.36
N PRO A 83 3.09 6.02 9.31
CA PRO A 83 3.80 5.85 10.58
C PRO A 83 3.25 4.74 11.48
N LEU A 84 1.99 4.37 11.36
CA LEU A 84 1.33 3.33 12.15
C LEU A 84 0.99 2.07 11.34
N LEU A 85 1.58 1.89 10.15
CA LEU A 85 1.30 0.73 9.30
C LEU A 85 1.44 -0.59 10.05
N HIS A 86 2.51 -0.75 10.83
CA HIS A 86 2.83 -1.98 11.55
C HIS A 86 1.71 -2.47 12.49
N LEU A 87 0.79 -1.59 12.92
CA LEU A 87 -0.36 -1.97 13.75
C LEU A 87 -1.36 -2.92 13.04
N TRP A 88 -1.24 -3.11 11.73
CA TRP A 88 -2.08 -4.09 11.01
C TRP A 88 -1.96 -5.50 11.58
N SER A 89 -0.75 -5.94 11.89
CA SER A 89 -0.54 -7.31 12.38
C SER A 89 -1.08 -7.49 13.80
N LEU A 90 -1.01 -6.43 14.61
CA LEU A 90 -1.63 -6.41 15.94
C LEU A 90 -3.17 -6.47 15.82
N GLY A 91 -3.77 -5.78 14.84
CA GLY A 91 -5.19 -5.89 14.55
C GLY A 91 -5.60 -7.33 14.26
N VAL A 92 -4.86 -8.04 13.40
CA VAL A 92 -5.11 -9.47 13.11
C VAL A 92 -4.96 -10.33 14.37
N GLU A 93 -3.95 -10.07 15.20
CA GLU A 93 -3.70 -10.81 16.44
C GLU A 93 -4.84 -10.60 17.46
N GLU A 94 -5.30 -9.37 17.66
CA GLU A 94 -6.39 -9.06 18.59
C GLU A 94 -7.73 -9.65 18.12
N GLN A 95 -8.02 -9.58 16.83
CA GLN A 95 -9.19 -10.24 16.23
C GLN A 95 -9.12 -11.75 16.43
N PHE A 96 -7.94 -12.36 16.26
CA PHE A 96 -7.75 -13.78 16.57
C PHE A 96 -8.03 -14.07 18.05
N TYR A 97 -7.53 -13.26 18.97
CA TYR A 97 -7.82 -13.45 20.41
C TYR A 97 -9.29 -13.29 20.77
N LEU A 98 -10.06 -12.52 19.99
CA LEU A 98 -11.50 -12.40 20.21
C LEU A 98 -12.23 -13.75 19.97
N PHE A 99 -11.87 -14.48 18.92
CA PHE A 99 -12.57 -15.69 18.52
C PHE A 99 -11.93 -16.98 19.08
N TRP A 100 -10.62 -16.98 19.25
CA TRP A 100 -9.86 -18.18 19.59
C TRP A 100 -10.26 -18.85 20.92
N PRO A 101 -10.51 -18.13 22.02
CA PRO A 101 -10.92 -18.78 23.26
C PRO A 101 -12.24 -19.53 23.12
N ALA A 102 -13.23 -18.95 22.45
CA ALA A 102 -14.52 -19.59 22.20
C ALA A 102 -14.35 -20.86 21.34
N PHE A 103 -13.52 -20.79 20.31
CA PHE A 103 -13.20 -21.94 19.46
C PHE A 103 -12.51 -23.06 20.25
N ILE A 104 -11.54 -22.76 21.10
CA ILE A 104 -10.87 -23.76 21.95
C ILE A 104 -11.82 -24.36 22.98
N VAL A 105 -12.68 -23.56 23.62
CA VAL A 105 -13.73 -24.06 24.52
C VAL A 105 -14.62 -25.04 23.77
N PHE A 106 -15.14 -24.65 22.62
CA PHE A 106 -15.98 -25.52 21.78
C PHE A 106 -15.30 -26.85 21.45
N LEU A 107 -14.04 -26.83 20.98
CA LEU A 107 -13.31 -28.05 20.64
C LEU A 107 -13.00 -28.92 21.86
N THR A 108 -12.81 -28.32 23.05
CA THR A 108 -12.43 -29.04 24.26
C THR A 108 -13.64 -29.67 24.94
N THR A 109 -14.81 -29.04 24.85
CA THR A 109 -16.07 -29.53 25.42
C THR A 109 -16.81 -30.49 24.49
N ALA A 110 -16.45 -30.54 23.20
CA ALA A 110 -16.93 -31.52 22.25
C ALA A 110 -16.45 -32.94 22.57
N ARG A 111 -16.74 -33.89 21.69
CA ARG A 111 -16.33 -35.31 21.89
C ARG A 111 -14.81 -35.48 22.01
N PRO A 112 -14.30 -36.46 22.79
CA PRO A 112 -12.88 -36.77 22.85
C PRO A 112 -12.27 -36.95 21.44
N GLY A 113 -11.11 -36.36 21.20
CA GLY A 113 -10.42 -36.39 19.91
C GLY A 113 -10.72 -35.25 18.95
N VAL A 114 -11.87 -34.58 19.08
CA VAL A 114 -12.26 -33.44 18.20
C VAL A 114 -11.29 -32.27 18.32
N TYR A 115 -10.65 -32.07 19.47
CA TYR A 115 -9.71 -31.01 19.69
C TYR A 115 -8.53 -31.04 18.69
N ARG A 116 -7.84 -32.16 18.53
CA ARG A 116 -6.70 -32.29 17.62
C ARG A 116 -7.13 -32.22 16.17
N SER A 117 -8.18 -32.93 15.79
CA SER A 117 -8.72 -32.90 14.42
C SER A 117 -9.26 -31.52 14.06
N GLY A 118 -9.88 -30.80 14.99
CA GLY A 118 -10.35 -29.44 14.79
C GLY A 118 -9.21 -28.43 14.57
N LEU A 119 -8.09 -28.58 15.32
CA LEU A 119 -6.90 -27.76 15.08
C LEU A 119 -6.30 -28.00 13.69
N VAL A 120 -6.21 -29.27 13.27
CA VAL A 120 -5.70 -29.62 11.94
C VAL A 120 -6.67 -29.15 10.85
N ALA A 121 -7.97 -29.30 11.05
CA ALA A 121 -8.98 -28.87 10.10
C ALA A 121 -8.94 -27.35 9.87
N ILE A 122 -8.90 -26.53 10.92
CA ILE A 122 -8.82 -25.07 10.79
C ILE A 122 -7.48 -24.63 10.16
N PHE A 123 -6.37 -25.32 10.47
CA PHE A 123 -5.09 -25.11 9.85
C PHE A 123 -5.15 -25.34 8.34
N LEU A 124 -5.63 -26.52 7.92
CA LEU A 124 -5.69 -26.90 6.51
C LEU A 124 -6.68 -26.02 5.73
N MET A 125 -7.84 -25.73 6.30
CA MET A 125 -8.85 -24.89 5.66
C MET A 125 -8.35 -23.46 5.44
N SER A 126 -7.81 -22.81 6.48
CA SER A 126 -7.29 -21.45 6.37
C SER A 126 -6.07 -21.38 5.45
N LEU A 127 -5.19 -22.39 5.46
CA LEU A 127 -4.04 -22.48 4.56
C LEU A 127 -4.48 -22.66 3.10
N ALA A 128 -5.43 -23.54 2.84
CA ALA A 128 -5.95 -23.76 1.48
C ALA A 128 -6.60 -22.49 0.91
N ILE A 129 -7.41 -21.81 1.74
CA ILE A 129 -8.01 -20.52 1.37
C ILE A 129 -6.91 -19.47 1.12
N CYS A 130 -5.89 -19.38 1.99
CA CYS A 130 -4.76 -18.47 1.82
C CYS A 130 -4.04 -18.71 0.49
N ILE A 131 -3.63 -19.95 0.20
CA ILE A 131 -2.90 -20.28 -1.04
C ILE A 131 -3.76 -20.01 -2.29
N GLY A 132 -5.03 -20.42 -2.26
CA GLY A 132 -5.94 -20.22 -3.38
C GLY A 132 -6.26 -18.75 -3.64
N TYR A 133 -6.55 -18.01 -2.59
CA TYR A 133 -6.99 -16.62 -2.70
C TYR A 133 -5.85 -15.61 -2.92
N THR A 134 -4.62 -15.92 -2.52
CA THR A 134 -3.45 -15.04 -2.75
C THR A 134 -3.22 -14.74 -4.24
N ARG A 135 -3.64 -15.63 -5.13
CA ARG A 135 -3.57 -15.39 -6.58
C ARG A 135 -4.68 -14.48 -7.10
N ILE A 136 -5.78 -14.34 -6.35
CA ILE A 136 -6.94 -13.51 -6.71
C ILE A 136 -6.75 -12.12 -6.10
N ASP A 137 -6.44 -12.07 -4.81
CA ASP A 137 -6.21 -10.84 -4.05
C ASP A 137 -5.15 -11.11 -2.98
N SER A 138 -3.90 -10.77 -3.31
CA SER A 138 -2.76 -10.91 -2.41
C SER A 138 -2.88 -9.98 -1.20
N THR A 139 -3.49 -8.82 -1.38
CA THR A 139 -3.69 -7.81 -0.34
C THR A 139 -4.69 -8.28 0.72
N ALA A 140 -5.84 -8.82 0.32
CA ALA A 140 -6.78 -9.44 1.26
C ALA A 140 -6.12 -10.60 2.02
N SER A 141 -5.38 -11.44 1.31
CA SER A 141 -4.65 -12.57 1.90
C SER A 141 -3.57 -12.11 2.89
N PHE A 142 -3.00 -10.92 2.69
CA PHE A 142 -2.00 -10.33 3.57
C PHE A 142 -2.61 -9.73 4.83
N TYR A 143 -3.67 -8.91 4.71
CA TYR A 143 -4.21 -8.12 5.81
C TYR A 143 -5.32 -8.81 6.61
N LEU A 144 -6.11 -9.71 6.02
CA LEU A 144 -7.32 -10.19 6.67
C LEU A 144 -7.12 -11.49 7.45
N LEU A 145 -7.74 -11.56 8.63
CA LEU A 145 -7.62 -12.67 9.58
C LEU A 145 -7.90 -14.07 8.99
N PRO A 146 -8.93 -14.33 8.16
CA PRO A 146 -9.23 -15.68 7.67
C PRO A 146 -8.06 -16.36 6.97
N PHE A 147 -7.22 -15.58 6.28
CA PHE A 147 -6.06 -16.06 5.54
C PHE A 147 -4.80 -16.23 6.42
N ARG A 148 -4.87 -15.84 7.70
CA ARG A 148 -3.77 -15.86 8.67
C ARG A 148 -4.00 -16.85 9.82
N ILE A 149 -5.23 -17.33 10.02
CA ILE A 149 -5.59 -18.24 11.12
C ILE A 149 -4.69 -19.50 11.13
N TRP A 150 -4.30 -20.00 9.96
CA TRP A 150 -3.44 -21.18 9.85
C TRP A 150 -2.08 -21.02 10.55
N GLN A 151 -1.52 -19.79 10.57
CA GLN A 151 -0.24 -19.52 11.26
C GLN A 151 -0.40 -19.66 12.78
N PHE A 152 -1.49 -19.15 13.33
CA PHE A 152 -1.81 -19.30 14.75
C PHE A 152 -2.16 -20.76 15.10
N ALA A 153 -2.92 -21.44 14.24
CA ALA A 153 -3.25 -22.84 14.39
C ALA A 153 -1.99 -23.72 14.34
N LEU A 154 -1.02 -23.41 13.47
CA LEU A 154 0.28 -24.09 13.42
C LEU A 154 1.04 -23.95 14.75
N GLY A 155 1.02 -22.76 15.35
CA GLY A 155 1.59 -22.55 16.69
C GLY A 155 0.89 -23.39 17.78
N ALA A 156 -0.44 -23.56 17.69
CA ALA A 156 -1.18 -24.43 18.60
C ALA A 156 -0.86 -25.92 18.39
N ILE A 157 -0.70 -26.35 17.15
CA ILE A 157 -0.27 -27.72 16.80
C ILE A 157 1.17 -27.97 17.29
N ALA A 158 2.08 -27.02 17.08
CA ALA A 158 3.45 -27.09 17.58
C ALA A 158 3.49 -27.29 19.10
N LEU A 159 2.64 -26.60 19.85
CA LEU A 159 2.51 -26.76 21.29
C LEU A 159 2.01 -28.16 21.68
N GLU A 160 1.05 -28.75 20.95
CA GLU A 160 0.58 -30.09 21.20
C GLU A 160 1.67 -31.14 20.94
N ILE A 161 2.49 -30.94 19.91
CA ILE A 161 3.66 -31.77 19.61
C ILE A 161 4.70 -31.67 20.74
N TRP A 162 5.03 -30.43 21.12
CA TRP A 162 5.99 -30.12 22.18
C TRP A 162 5.60 -30.82 23.51
N ARG A 163 4.31 -30.82 23.86
CA ARG A 163 3.80 -31.46 25.11
C ARG A 163 3.93 -32.95 25.16
N ASN A 164 4.05 -33.64 24.04
CA ASN A 164 4.18 -35.08 24.01
C ASN A 164 5.61 -35.56 24.33
N ASP A 165 6.58 -34.68 24.35
CA ASP A 165 7.98 -34.86 24.78
C ASP A 165 8.68 -36.15 24.28
N PHE A 166 8.43 -36.53 23.03
CA PHE A 166 8.99 -37.76 22.44
C PHE A 166 10.34 -37.52 21.72
N LEU A 167 10.82 -36.30 21.66
CA LEU A 167 12.02 -35.93 20.91
C LEU A 167 13.29 -36.16 21.76
N THR A 168 14.29 -36.79 21.14
CA THR A 168 15.64 -36.89 21.70
C THR A 168 16.35 -35.52 21.61
N GLU A 169 17.39 -35.30 22.42
CA GLU A 169 18.15 -34.04 22.37
C GLU A 169 18.77 -33.80 20.99
N PHE A 170 19.27 -34.85 20.35
CA PHE A 170 19.79 -34.76 18.98
C PHE A 170 18.69 -34.31 18.00
N SER A 171 17.50 -34.89 18.05
CA SER A 171 16.37 -34.49 17.21
C SER A 171 15.97 -33.06 17.45
N ARG A 172 15.98 -32.57 18.70
CA ARG A 172 15.69 -31.17 19.04
C ARG A 172 16.71 -30.20 18.42
N GLN A 173 18.01 -30.56 18.49
CA GLN A 173 19.07 -29.75 17.89
C GLN A 173 18.91 -29.65 16.36
N VAL A 174 18.64 -30.76 15.68
CA VAL A 174 18.41 -30.83 14.25
C VAL A 174 17.19 -29.97 13.86
N LEU A 175 16.04 -30.15 14.53
CA LEU A 175 14.82 -29.40 14.25
C LEU A 175 15.04 -27.88 14.46
N ARG A 176 15.75 -27.49 15.51
CA ARG A 176 16.08 -26.11 15.82
C ARG A 176 16.94 -25.49 14.72
N SER A 177 18.04 -26.16 14.36
CA SER A 177 18.96 -25.68 13.33
C SER A 177 18.26 -25.55 11.97
N PHE A 178 17.48 -26.56 11.61
CA PHE A 178 16.69 -26.54 10.37
C PHE A 178 15.62 -25.47 10.39
N GLY A 179 14.92 -25.29 11.50
CA GLY A 179 13.93 -24.21 11.67
C GLY A 179 14.54 -22.81 11.54
N LEU A 180 15.71 -22.59 12.17
CA LEU A 180 16.45 -21.32 12.02
C LEU A 180 16.94 -21.11 10.60
N ALA A 181 17.39 -22.16 9.92
CA ALA A 181 17.82 -22.08 8.52
C ALA A 181 16.64 -21.70 7.61
N LEU A 182 15.45 -22.29 7.79
CA LEU A 182 14.25 -21.92 7.03
C LEU A 182 13.87 -20.43 7.22
N CYS A 183 13.93 -19.93 8.46
CA CYS A 183 13.70 -18.52 8.74
C CYS A 183 14.76 -17.63 8.07
N GLY A 184 16.05 -17.99 8.15
CA GLY A 184 17.15 -17.25 7.53
C GLY A 184 17.07 -17.25 6.00
N ILE A 185 16.77 -18.38 5.39
CA ILE A 185 16.56 -18.48 3.93
C ILE A 185 15.42 -17.58 3.49
N SER A 186 14.30 -17.55 4.22
CA SER A 186 13.17 -16.68 3.87
C SER A 186 13.54 -15.20 3.87
N MET A 187 14.42 -14.75 4.77
CA MET A 187 14.88 -13.36 4.85
C MET A 187 15.73 -12.94 3.64
N VAL A 188 16.38 -13.87 2.99
CA VAL A 188 17.29 -13.59 1.86
C VAL A 188 16.65 -13.89 0.50
N ALA A 189 15.79 -14.93 0.46
CA ALA A 189 15.21 -15.42 -0.78
C ALA A 189 13.94 -14.69 -1.22
N PHE A 190 13.22 -14.04 -0.30
CA PHE A 190 11.99 -13.33 -0.65
C PHE A 190 12.32 -11.89 -1.05
N SER A 191 11.69 -11.45 -2.14
CA SER A 191 11.76 -10.08 -2.68
C SER A 191 10.36 -9.49 -2.75
N GLU A 192 10.26 -8.22 -3.17
CA GLU A 192 8.98 -7.54 -3.43
C GLU A 192 8.14 -8.25 -4.49
N ASP A 193 8.79 -8.95 -5.44
CA ASP A 193 8.10 -9.72 -6.49
C ASP A 193 7.56 -11.07 -5.99
N THR A 194 7.86 -11.47 -4.74
CA THR A 194 7.37 -12.73 -4.19
C THR A 194 5.88 -12.64 -3.92
N LEU A 195 5.08 -13.49 -4.57
CA LEU A 195 3.63 -13.56 -4.32
C LEU A 195 3.37 -14.05 -2.89
N PHE A 196 3.21 -13.11 -1.98
CA PHE A 196 3.09 -13.35 -0.54
C PHE A 196 1.70 -12.92 -0.02
N PRO A 197 1.07 -13.63 0.96
CA PRO A 197 1.61 -14.74 1.75
C PRO A 197 1.62 -16.11 1.07
N GLY A 198 0.56 -16.55 0.42
CA GLY A 198 0.45 -17.80 -0.30
C GLY A 198 1.26 -18.98 0.30
N TRP A 199 1.77 -19.85 -0.58
CA TRP A 199 2.63 -20.96 -0.16
C TRP A 199 4.01 -20.51 0.37
N PRO A 200 4.64 -19.38 -0.05
CA PRO A 200 5.94 -18.98 0.48
C PRO A 200 5.92 -18.76 2.00
N ALA A 201 4.79 -18.28 2.55
CA ALA A 201 4.64 -18.06 3.98
C ALA A 201 4.76 -19.36 4.83
N LEU A 202 4.59 -20.54 4.22
CA LEU A 202 4.82 -21.81 4.90
C LEU A 202 6.27 -21.97 5.36
N ILE A 203 7.24 -21.47 4.60
CA ILE A 203 8.67 -21.67 4.89
C ILE A 203 9.05 -21.04 6.23
N PRO A 204 8.89 -19.73 6.46
CA PRO A 204 9.22 -19.12 7.76
C PRO A 204 8.29 -19.59 8.89
N SER A 205 7.00 -19.82 8.59
CA SER A 205 6.06 -20.30 9.62
C SER A 205 6.39 -21.71 10.12
N THR A 206 6.76 -22.61 9.22
CA THR A 206 7.24 -23.94 9.58
C THR A 206 8.57 -23.84 10.32
N GLY A 207 9.48 -22.98 9.87
CA GLY A 207 10.75 -22.71 10.57
C GLY A 207 10.52 -22.30 12.03
N ALA A 208 9.63 -21.34 12.26
CA ALA A 208 9.26 -20.91 13.61
C ALA A 208 8.62 -22.03 14.44
N ALA A 209 7.71 -22.83 13.86
CA ALA A 209 7.08 -23.96 14.53
C ALA A 209 8.10 -25.03 14.96
N LEU A 210 9.08 -25.35 14.11
CA LEU A 210 10.15 -26.30 14.43
C LEU A 210 11.04 -25.80 15.58
N VAL A 211 11.36 -24.50 15.62
CA VAL A 211 12.08 -23.89 16.75
C VAL A 211 11.25 -24.02 18.03
N LEU A 212 9.94 -23.75 18.00
CA LEU A 212 9.05 -23.89 19.16
C LEU A 212 8.95 -25.36 19.65
N ILE A 213 8.80 -26.32 18.74
CA ILE A 213 8.73 -27.75 19.07
C ILE A 213 10.03 -28.23 19.71
N SER A 214 11.16 -27.68 19.27
CA SER A 214 12.49 -28.04 19.77
C SER A 214 12.84 -27.43 21.13
N ALA A 215 12.04 -26.50 21.65
CA ALA A 215 12.30 -25.84 22.92
C ALA A 215 12.12 -26.81 24.09
N HIS A 216 13.11 -26.90 24.99
CA HIS A 216 13.05 -27.68 26.21
C HIS A 216 13.87 -27.01 27.30
N GLU A 217 13.48 -27.19 28.57
CA GLU A 217 14.11 -26.49 29.68
C GLU A 217 15.60 -26.87 29.90
N THR A 218 15.97 -28.10 29.55
CA THR A 218 17.34 -28.62 29.73
C THR A 218 18.23 -28.42 28.51
N SER A 219 17.69 -28.24 27.32
CA SER A 219 18.48 -28.06 26.11
C SER A 219 18.76 -26.58 25.85
N GLY A 220 19.70 -26.02 26.62
CA GLY A 220 20.16 -24.64 26.45
C GLY A 220 20.84 -24.43 25.12
N SER A 221 20.10 -23.94 24.12
CA SER A 221 20.73 -23.31 22.97
C SER A 221 21.44 -22.05 23.46
N ILE A 222 22.77 -22.05 23.43
CA ILE A 222 23.58 -20.86 23.79
C ILE A 222 23.07 -19.61 23.06
N TRP A 223 22.53 -19.75 21.87
CA TRP A 223 22.03 -18.65 21.04
C TRP A 223 20.65 -18.12 21.45
N LEU A 224 19.73 -18.97 21.89
CA LEU A 224 18.33 -18.58 22.15
C LEU A 224 17.99 -18.46 23.64
N SER A 225 18.75 -19.08 24.53
CA SER A 225 18.48 -19.09 25.98
C SER A 225 19.47 -18.27 26.81
N ASN A 226 20.35 -17.50 26.16
CA ASN A 226 21.24 -16.57 26.88
C ASN A 226 20.46 -15.37 27.46
N ALA A 227 21.11 -14.65 28.38
CA ALA A 227 20.49 -13.51 29.08
C ALA A 227 20.03 -12.40 28.10
N LEU A 228 20.79 -12.15 27.04
CA LEU A 228 20.46 -11.14 26.02
C LEU A 228 19.22 -11.54 25.22
N ALA A 229 19.17 -12.75 24.70
CA ALA A 229 18.03 -13.26 23.92
C ALA A 229 16.74 -13.25 24.75
N ARG A 230 16.81 -13.67 26.02
CA ARG A 230 15.67 -13.59 26.96
C ARG A 230 15.23 -12.14 27.19
N LYS A 231 16.18 -11.22 27.33
CA LYS A 231 15.87 -9.81 27.52
C LYS A 231 15.23 -9.19 26.29
N LEU A 232 15.75 -9.49 25.09
CA LEU A 232 15.14 -9.08 23.83
C LEU A 232 13.72 -9.62 23.67
N GLY A 233 13.50 -10.91 24.04
CA GLY A 233 12.16 -11.49 24.04
C GLY A 233 11.19 -10.78 25.00
N GLN A 234 11.65 -10.34 26.18
CA GLN A 234 10.83 -9.57 27.12
C GLN A 234 10.48 -8.17 26.59
N LEU A 235 11.39 -7.55 25.86
CA LEU A 235 11.23 -6.20 25.28
C LEU A 235 10.50 -6.19 23.94
N SER A 236 10.31 -7.37 23.32
CA SER A 236 9.90 -7.50 21.91
C SER A 236 8.59 -6.80 21.59
N TYR A 237 7.62 -6.81 22.49
CA TYR A 237 6.33 -6.15 22.26
C TYR A 237 6.48 -4.61 22.25
N SER A 238 7.15 -4.03 23.24
CA SER A 238 7.44 -2.60 23.25
C SER A 238 8.32 -2.20 22.06
N LEU A 239 9.32 -3.01 21.71
CA LEU A 239 10.17 -2.80 20.54
C LEU A 239 9.35 -2.78 19.24
N TYR A 240 8.45 -3.75 19.07
CA TYR A 240 7.56 -3.82 17.93
C TYR A 240 6.69 -2.57 17.78
N LEU A 241 6.18 -2.03 18.88
CA LEU A 241 5.32 -0.85 18.83
C LEU A 241 6.08 0.43 18.44
N VAL A 242 7.34 0.57 18.81
CA VAL A 242 8.07 1.84 18.64
C VAL A 242 9.15 1.82 17.55
N HIS A 243 9.40 0.68 16.87
CA HIS A 243 10.48 0.64 15.87
C HIS A 243 10.14 1.40 14.59
N TRP A 244 8.90 1.34 14.14
CA TRP A 244 8.48 1.86 12.85
C TRP A 244 8.22 3.38 12.84
N PRO A 245 7.49 3.98 13.80
CA PRO A 245 7.16 5.41 13.78
C PRO A 245 8.36 6.34 13.64
N PRO A 246 9.50 6.17 14.36
CA PRO A 246 10.65 7.06 14.22
C PRO A 246 11.25 7.08 12.81
N ILE A 247 11.26 5.92 12.13
CA ILE A 247 11.78 5.79 10.77
C ILE A 247 10.91 6.59 9.80
N VAL A 248 9.59 6.40 9.89
CA VAL A 248 8.64 7.07 8.99
C VAL A 248 8.56 8.56 9.28
N LEU A 249 8.52 8.96 10.54
CA LEU A 249 8.54 10.38 10.92
C LEU A 249 9.83 11.08 10.47
N TYR A 250 10.97 10.39 10.53
CA TYR A 250 12.21 10.92 9.95
C TYR A 250 12.10 11.12 8.45
N ARG A 251 11.50 10.15 7.72
CA ARG A 251 11.26 10.28 6.27
C ARG A 251 10.37 11.48 5.95
N HIS A 252 9.35 11.75 6.73
CA HIS A 252 8.52 12.94 6.58
C HIS A 252 9.28 14.25 6.86
N TYR A 253 10.16 14.23 7.86
CA TYR A 253 10.96 15.40 8.24
C TYR A 253 12.09 15.70 7.23
N SER A 254 12.89 14.69 6.88
CA SER A 254 14.10 14.87 6.07
C SER A 254 13.84 14.87 4.57
N LEU A 255 12.66 14.43 4.14
CA LEU A 255 12.29 14.21 2.74
C LEU A 255 13.26 13.27 1.98
N THR A 256 14.10 12.52 2.70
CA THR A 256 15.07 11.57 2.16
C THR A 256 15.13 10.30 2.99
N ASP A 257 15.62 9.22 2.41
CA ASP A 257 15.87 7.99 3.15
C ASP A 257 17.01 8.18 4.16
N PRO A 258 16.94 7.46 5.31
CA PRO A 258 17.96 7.55 6.34
C PRO A 258 19.33 7.11 5.82
N THR A 259 20.35 7.96 5.98
CA THR A 259 21.74 7.56 5.76
C THR A 259 22.19 6.55 6.83
N PRO A 260 23.27 5.76 6.62
CA PRO A 260 23.75 4.79 7.61
C PRO A 260 23.96 5.38 9.00
N GLY A 261 24.47 6.61 9.11
CA GLY A 261 24.66 7.29 10.38
C GLY A 261 23.33 7.63 11.07
N VAL A 262 22.36 8.10 10.32
CA VAL A 262 20.99 8.38 10.81
C VAL A 262 20.28 7.08 11.23
N THR A 263 20.47 5.99 10.47
CA THR A 263 19.90 4.68 10.83
C THR A 263 20.38 4.21 12.20
N VAL A 264 21.65 4.39 12.52
CA VAL A 264 22.19 4.10 13.87
C VAL A 264 21.52 5.01 14.92
N GLY A 265 21.36 6.31 14.65
CA GLY A 265 20.65 7.23 15.53
C GLY A 265 19.20 6.81 15.78
N LEU A 266 18.47 6.45 14.74
CA LEU A 266 17.08 5.94 14.83
C LEU A 266 17.01 4.63 15.62
N ALA A 267 17.99 3.73 15.47
CA ALA A 267 18.06 2.51 16.26
C ALA A 267 18.26 2.79 17.74
N VAL A 268 19.09 3.77 18.09
CA VAL A 268 19.28 4.22 19.49
C VAL A 268 17.99 4.83 20.04
N ILE A 269 17.33 5.72 19.29
CA ILE A 269 16.04 6.31 19.67
C ILE A 269 15.01 5.20 19.91
N THR A 270 14.91 4.25 19.00
CA THR A 270 14.00 3.09 19.12
C THR A 270 14.28 2.28 20.39
N LEU A 271 15.55 2.03 20.70
CA LEU A 271 15.93 1.33 21.94
C LEU A 271 15.52 2.12 23.19
N VAL A 272 15.77 3.42 23.23
CA VAL A 272 15.36 4.28 24.35
C VAL A 272 13.84 4.27 24.51
N LEU A 273 13.08 4.47 23.43
CA LEU A 273 11.62 4.42 23.46
C LEU A 273 11.10 3.04 23.91
N THR A 274 11.75 1.96 23.47
CA THR A 274 11.43 0.59 23.91
C THR A 274 11.56 0.45 25.42
N LEU A 275 12.67 0.93 25.99
CA LEU A 275 12.90 0.85 27.44
C LEU A 275 11.90 1.71 28.20
N LEU A 276 11.64 2.93 27.75
CA LEU A 276 10.65 3.83 28.36
C LEU A 276 9.24 3.22 28.33
N LEU A 277 8.81 2.68 27.18
CA LEU A 277 7.51 2.06 27.02
C LEU A 277 7.38 0.80 27.88
N HIS A 278 8.39 -0.06 27.85
CA HIS A 278 8.38 -1.33 28.57
C HIS A 278 8.34 -1.13 30.09
N TYR A 279 9.29 -0.37 30.65
CA TYR A 279 9.37 -0.14 32.11
C TYR A 279 8.39 0.90 32.61
N GLY A 280 8.11 1.93 31.81
CA GLY A 280 7.23 3.02 32.18
C GLY A 280 5.75 2.66 32.14
N ILE A 281 5.34 1.86 31.15
CA ILE A 281 3.93 1.55 30.88
C ILE A 281 3.66 0.05 30.92
N GLU A 282 4.22 -0.74 30.00
CA GLU A 282 3.87 -2.16 29.82
C GLU A 282 3.98 -2.95 31.15
N GLN A 283 5.12 -2.91 31.81
CA GLN A 283 5.31 -3.63 33.06
C GLN A 283 4.40 -3.17 34.21
N LYS A 284 4.12 -1.88 34.29
CA LYS A 284 3.27 -1.34 35.38
C LYS A 284 1.84 -1.87 35.25
N PHE A 285 1.31 -1.89 34.03
CA PHE A 285 -0.03 -2.42 33.77
C PHE A 285 -0.05 -3.96 33.82
N TYR A 286 0.95 -4.63 33.34
CA TYR A 286 1.09 -6.10 33.41
C TYR A 286 1.17 -6.61 34.86
N ARG A 287 2.01 -6.00 35.71
CA ARG A 287 2.18 -6.42 37.11
C ARG A 287 0.94 -6.16 37.96
N ARG A 288 0.26 -5.07 37.76
CA ARG A 288 -1.02 -4.79 38.44
C ARG A 288 -2.07 -5.87 38.17
N GLY A 289 -1.93 -6.66 37.07
CA GLY A 289 -2.76 -7.79 36.67
C GLY A 289 -2.79 -8.97 37.60
N HIS A 290 -1.97 -9.01 38.57
CA HIS A 290 -1.92 -10.13 39.50
C HIS A 290 -2.64 -9.86 40.84
N TYR A 291 -3.11 -8.63 41.10
CA TYR A 291 -3.43 -8.19 42.46
C TYR A 291 -4.90 -7.93 42.77
N SER A 292 -5.88 -8.50 42.30
CA SER A 292 -7.29 -8.42 42.77
C SER A 292 -8.36 -8.23 41.69
N ASN A 293 -9.38 -9.07 41.78
CA ASN A 293 -10.40 -9.25 40.72
C ASN A 293 -11.33 -8.03 40.53
N GLN A 294 -11.52 -7.20 41.54
CA GLN A 294 -12.53 -6.12 41.53
C GLN A 294 -11.98 -4.78 40.98
N SER A 295 -10.73 -4.47 41.26
CA SER A 295 -10.08 -3.23 40.75
C SER A 295 -9.74 -3.32 39.25
N TRP A 296 -9.65 -4.52 38.69
CA TRP A 296 -9.29 -4.82 37.31
C TRP A 296 -10.39 -4.53 36.32
N ARG A 297 -11.65 -4.84 36.70
CA ARG A 297 -12.80 -4.54 35.86
C ARG A 297 -12.97 -3.03 35.67
N GLY A 298 -12.74 -2.25 36.75
CA GLY A 298 -12.74 -0.81 36.70
C GLY A 298 -11.61 -0.26 35.81
N LEU A 299 -10.38 -0.76 35.97
CA LEU A 299 -9.24 -0.34 35.17
C LEU A 299 -9.41 -0.68 33.68
N ALA A 300 -9.85 -1.88 33.35
CA ALA A 300 -10.09 -2.27 31.95
C ALA A 300 -11.24 -1.46 31.34
N GLY A 301 -12.31 -1.18 32.11
CA GLY A 301 -13.39 -0.30 31.67
C GLY A 301 -12.88 1.13 31.39
N TYR A 302 -12.00 1.64 32.24
CA TYR A 302 -11.35 2.94 32.02
C TYR A 302 -10.46 2.94 30.76
N ILE A 303 -9.63 1.89 30.57
CA ILE A 303 -8.78 1.76 29.40
C ILE A 303 -9.62 1.67 28.11
N LEU A 304 -10.65 0.85 28.10
CA LEU A 304 -11.55 0.71 26.95
C LEU A 304 -12.30 2.02 26.66
N GLY A 305 -12.82 2.68 27.69
CA GLY A 305 -13.50 3.96 27.55
C GLY A 305 -12.58 5.05 27.00
N SER A 306 -11.34 5.13 27.51
CA SER A 306 -10.34 6.07 27.01
C SER A 306 -9.91 5.74 25.58
N SER A 307 -9.88 4.46 25.20
CA SER A 307 -9.59 4.03 23.81
C SER A 307 -10.68 4.48 22.85
N VAL A 308 -11.94 4.28 23.20
CA VAL A 308 -13.06 4.73 22.37
C VAL A 308 -13.06 6.25 22.25
N LEU A 309 -12.86 6.97 23.36
CA LEU A 309 -12.78 8.43 23.34
C LEU A 309 -11.62 8.90 22.43
N LEU A 310 -10.44 8.31 22.59
CA LEU A 310 -9.28 8.63 21.76
C LEU A 310 -9.55 8.33 20.28
N ALA A 311 -10.17 7.21 19.96
CA ALA A 311 -10.52 6.87 18.58
C ALA A 311 -11.49 7.89 17.97
N VAL A 312 -12.50 8.35 18.72
CA VAL A 312 -13.42 9.40 18.28
C VAL A 312 -12.70 10.72 18.05
N LEU A 313 -11.80 11.12 18.96
CA LEU A 313 -10.99 12.35 18.81
C LEU A 313 -10.07 12.27 17.59
N LEU A 314 -9.42 11.13 17.38
CA LEU A 314 -8.55 10.90 16.22
C LEU A 314 -9.34 10.88 14.91
N PHE A 315 -10.52 10.26 14.91
CA PHE A 315 -11.42 10.33 13.76
C PHE A 315 -11.86 11.77 13.47
N GLY A 316 -12.20 12.54 14.49
CA GLY A 316 -12.48 13.98 14.32
C GLY A 316 -11.29 14.75 13.78
N ALA A 317 -10.07 14.43 14.22
CA ALA A 317 -8.83 15.03 13.71
C ALA A 317 -8.55 14.65 12.26
N SER A 318 -8.91 13.45 11.83
CA SER A 318 -8.77 13.04 10.42
C SER A 318 -9.67 13.84 9.46
N GLN A 319 -10.81 14.33 9.95
CA GLN A 319 -11.73 15.14 9.15
C GLN A 319 -11.31 16.62 9.05
N ASN A 320 -10.47 17.11 9.98
CA ASN A 320 -10.02 18.50 10.03
C ASN A 320 -8.53 18.56 10.42
N PRO A 321 -7.63 17.99 9.61
CA PRO A 321 -6.23 17.82 9.99
C PRO A 321 -5.49 19.14 10.17
N ASP A 322 -5.82 20.18 9.43
CA ASP A 322 -5.17 21.49 9.50
C ASP A 322 -5.21 22.11 10.89
N ARG A 323 -6.24 21.82 11.69
CA ARG A 323 -6.38 22.32 13.08
C ARG A 323 -5.38 21.70 14.06
N PHE A 324 -4.78 20.58 13.72
CA PHE A 324 -3.90 19.79 14.57
C PHE A 324 -2.43 19.90 14.15
N ILE A 325 -2.15 20.58 13.05
CA ILE A 325 -0.79 20.86 12.59
C ILE A 325 -0.27 22.09 13.33
N SER A 326 0.93 21.97 13.91
CA SER A 326 1.53 23.00 14.76
C SER A 326 2.39 24.01 13.99
N ARG A 327 2.33 24.00 12.68
CA ARG A 327 3.08 24.90 11.79
C ARG A 327 2.19 25.53 10.75
N ASP A 328 2.58 26.69 10.25
CA ASP A 328 1.92 27.30 9.08
C ASP A 328 2.18 26.46 7.85
N VAL A 329 1.16 26.29 7.02
CA VAL A 329 1.22 25.53 5.76
C VAL A 329 0.68 26.39 4.63
N LEU A 330 1.33 26.34 3.46
CA LEU A 330 0.85 27.03 2.27
C LEU A 330 -0.36 26.35 1.64
N LEU A 331 -0.41 25.02 1.71
CA LEU A 331 -1.47 24.19 1.16
C LEU A 331 -2.16 23.40 2.27
N SER A 332 -3.41 23.75 2.55
CA SER A 332 -4.26 22.97 3.45
C SER A 332 -4.60 21.60 2.86
N ALA A 333 -5.00 20.66 3.72
CA ALA A 333 -5.45 19.34 3.28
C ALA A 333 -6.63 19.43 2.30
N GLU A 334 -7.57 20.35 2.54
CA GLU A 334 -8.69 20.60 1.65
C GLU A 334 -8.22 21.08 0.28
N THR A 335 -7.25 22.01 0.24
CA THR A 335 -6.68 22.50 -1.02
C THR A 335 -6.01 21.39 -1.81
N VAL A 336 -5.20 20.56 -1.16
CA VAL A 336 -4.54 19.41 -1.79
C VAL A 336 -5.58 18.41 -2.33
N GLN A 337 -6.61 18.11 -1.54
CA GLN A 337 -7.67 17.19 -1.96
C GLN A 337 -8.49 17.77 -3.13
N ASN A 338 -8.75 19.07 -3.15
CA ASN A 338 -9.43 19.74 -4.26
C ASN A 338 -8.63 19.62 -5.56
N TYR A 339 -7.32 19.84 -5.53
CA TYR A 339 -6.47 19.61 -6.72
C TYR A 339 -6.52 18.16 -7.20
N LYS A 340 -6.43 17.20 -6.26
CA LYS A 340 -6.47 15.77 -6.58
C LYS A 340 -7.82 15.36 -7.19
N SER A 341 -8.94 15.87 -6.71
CA SER A 341 -10.28 15.55 -7.22
C SER A 341 -10.56 16.22 -8.56
N ARG A 342 -10.23 17.51 -8.70
CA ARG A 342 -10.48 18.29 -9.93
C ARG A 342 -9.74 17.75 -11.16
N ARG A 343 -8.67 17.02 -10.95
CA ARG A 343 -7.95 16.33 -12.02
C ARG A 343 -8.88 15.49 -12.93
N PHE A 344 -9.98 14.97 -12.38
CA PHE A 344 -10.93 14.14 -13.10
C PHE A 344 -12.10 14.89 -13.73
N ASP A 345 -12.24 16.21 -13.51
CA ASP A 345 -13.40 16.99 -13.95
C ASP A 345 -13.65 16.84 -15.46
N LEU A 346 -12.63 17.04 -16.30
CA LEU A 346 -12.80 16.92 -17.76
C LEU A 346 -13.09 15.48 -18.20
N THR A 347 -12.52 14.49 -17.54
CA THR A 347 -12.78 13.08 -17.89
C THR A 347 -14.13 12.59 -17.40
N GLN A 348 -14.72 13.21 -16.38
CA GLN A 348 -16.09 12.90 -15.95
C GLN A 348 -17.14 13.38 -16.95
N GLU A 349 -16.87 14.48 -17.64
CA GLU A 349 -17.73 15.02 -18.69
C GLU A 349 -17.49 14.37 -20.07
N ALA A 350 -16.41 13.58 -20.19
CA ALA A 350 -16.04 12.93 -21.44
C ALA A 350 -16.94 11.74 -21.80
N CYS A 351 -16.94 11.39 -23.09
CA CYS A 351 -17.40 10.06 -23.50
C CYS A 351 -16.51 8.99 -22.90
N ARG A 352 -17.08 7.97 -22.28
CA ARG A 352 -16.33 6.90 -21.64
C ARG A 352 -16.80 5.53 -22.06
N ILE A 353 -15.89 4.58 -22.05
CA ILE A 353 -16.19 3.14 -22.11
C ILE A 353 -16.09 2.61 -20.69
N ASP A 354 -17.18 2.12 -20.14
CA ASP A 354 -17.22 1.59 -18.77
C ASP A 354 -16.51 0.21 -18.65
N GLU A 355 -16.53 -0.34 -17.45
CA GLU A 355 -15.88 -1.61 -17.13
C GLU A 355 -16.45 -2.81 -17.91
N LEU A 356 -17.67 -2.68 -18.40
CA LEU A 356 -18.37 -3.71 -19.18
C LEU A 356 -18.28 -3.48 -20.69
N GLY A 357 -17.59 -2.43 -21.13
CA GLY A 357 -17.46 -2.06 -22.55
C GLY A 357 -18.63 -1.24 -23.08
N ALA A 358 -19.54 -0.75 -22.21
CA ALA A 358 -20.65 0.07 -22.61
C ALA A 358 -20.28 1.56 -22.68
N ALA A 359 -20.86 2.28 -23.65
CA ALA A 359 -20.69 3.71 -23.78
C ALA A 359 -21.40 4.46 -22.65
N GLN A 360 -20.68 5.40 -22.02
CA GLN A 360 -21.17 6.28 -20.97
C GLN A 360 -20.99 7.74 -21.39
N GLY A 361 -22.00 8.58 -21.13
CA GLY A 361 -21.94 10.03 -21.37
C GLY A 361 -22.26 10.46 -22.80
N CYS A 362 -21.99 9.67 -23.82
CA CYS A 362 -22.37 9.92 -25.21
C CYS A 362 -22.38 8.60 -26.03
N PRO A 363 -23.08 8.55 -27.18
CA PRO A 363 -22.92 7.45 -28.12
C PRO A 363 -21.51 7.51 -28.77
N ILE A 364 -20.82 6.37 -28.80
CA ILE A 364 -19.55 6.25 -29.51
C ILE A 364 -19.88 6.03 -30.99
N PRO A 365 -19.36 6.84 -31.90
CA PRO A 365 -19.61 6.67 -33.33
C PRO A 365 -18.91 5.39 -33.84
N GLU A 366 -19.44 4.78 -34.89
CA GLU A 366 -18.84 3.60 -35.51
C GLU A 366 -17.47 3.89 -36.16
N ALA A 367 -17.22 5.15 -36.53
CA ALA A 367 -15.95 5.56 -37.13
C ALA A 367 -15.55 7.01 -36.72
N GLY A 368 -14.26 7.29 -36.72
CA GLY A 368 -13.72 8.65 -36.66
C GLY A 368 -13.48 9.20 -35.26
N ALA A 369 -13.73 8.44 -34.19
CA ALA A 369 -13.45 8.86 -32.82
C ALA A 369 -11.96 8.75 -32.43
N VAL A 370 -11.57 9.39 -31.33
CA VAL A 370 -10.24 9.32 -30.72
C VAL A 370 -10.34 8.57 -29.39
N LEU A 371 -9.63 7.46 -29.27
CA LEU A 371 -9.60 6.65 -28.05
C LEU A 371 -8.39 7.00 -27.19
N PHE A 372 -8.62 7.26 -25.92
CA PHE A 372 -7.58 7.33 -24.89
C PHE A 372 -7.60 6.05 -24.06
N PHE A 373 -6.43 5.45 -23.86
CA PHE A 373 -6.25 4.34 -22.93
C PHE A 373 -4.88 4.41 -22.25
N GLY A 374 -4.75 3.75 -21.12
CA GLY A 374 -3.51 3.75 -20.36
C GLY A 374 -3.70 3.33 -18.91
N ASN A 375 -2.88 3.86 -18.04
CA ASN A 375 -3.04 3.76 -16.60
C ASN A 375 -3.58 5.09 -16.01
N SER A 376 -3.32 5.37 -14.74
CA SER A 376 -3.75 6.62 -14.11
C SER A 376 -3.31 7.91 -14.83
N HIS A 377 -2.31 7.86 -15.70
CA HIS A 377 -1.86 8.98 -16.53
C HIS A 377 -2.68 9.15 -17.82
N GLU A 378 -3.63 8.28 -18.09
CA GLU A 378 -4.63 8.46 -19.14
C GLU A 378 -5.36 9.79 -18.96
N VAL A 379 -5.73 10.11 -17.73
CA VAL A 379 -6.38 11.37 -17.35
C VAL A 379 -5.51 12.58 -17.68
N ASP A 380 -4.19 12.50 -17.42
CA ASP A 380 -3.26 13.60 -17.75
C ASP A 380 -3.16 13.83 -19.25
N GLY A 381 -3.02 12.75 -20.02
CA GLY A 381 -2.99 12.80 -21.49
C GLY A 381 -4.29 13.37 -22.06
N TYR A 382 -5.42 12.92 -21.55
CA TYR A 382 -6.73 13.43 -21.95
C TYR A 382 -6.87 14.93 -21.64
N ASN A 383 -6.57 15.37 -20.41
CA ASN A 383 -6.70 16.76 -19.99
C ASN A 383 -5.83 17.70 -20.85
N ILE A 384 -4.61 17.28 -21.20
CA ILE A 384 -3.72 18.05 -22.07
C ILE A 384 -4.31 18.20 -23.47
N ILE A 385 -4.72 17.09 -24.07
CA ILE A 385 -5.17 17.09 -25.47
C ILE A 385 -6.55 17.71 -25.60
N ALA A 386 -7.47 17.43 -24.68
CA ALA A 386 -8.80 18.04 -24.66
C ALA A 386 -8.72 19.57 -24.51
N SER A 387 -7.76 20.07 -23.72
CA SER A 387 -7.54 21.52 -23.55
C SER A 387 -6.85 22.17 -24.76
N ALA A 388 -6.02 21.40 -25.50
CA ALA A 388 -5.38 21.87 -26.71
C ALA A 388 -6.35 21.90 -27.93
N LEU A 389 -7.28 20.97 -27.95
CA LEU A 389 -8.35 20.91 -28.97
C LEU A 389 -9.46 21.85 -28.49
N GLU A 390 -9.52 23.08 -28.97
CA GLU A 390 -10.60 24.01 -28.67
C GLU A 390 -11.98 23.34 -28.71
N LYS A 391 -12.96 23.85 -27.91
CA LYS A 391 -14.34 23.34 -27.74
C LYS A 391 -15.12 23.04 -29.03
N ASN A 392 -14.57 23.34 -30.18
CA ASN A 392 -15.17 23.16 -31.51
C ASN A 392 -14.59 21.98 -32.33
N SER A 393 -13.81 21.09 -31.74
CA SER A 393 -13.38 19.91 -32.49
C SER A 393 -14.55 18.92 -32.63
N HIS A 394 -14.89 18.57 -33.88
CA HIS A 394 -16.08 17.77 -34.19
C HIS A 394 -15.91 16.26 -33.92
N LYS A 395 -14.75 15.79 -33.42
CA LYS A 395 -14.52 14.38 -33.12
C LYS A 395 -14.70 14.10 -31.64
N PRO A 396 -15.50 13.07 -31.30
CA PRO A 396 -15.64 12.69 -29.91
C PRO A 396 -14.32 12.12 -29.38
N LEU A 397 -13.87 12.65 -28.24
CA LEU A 397 -12.78 12.11 -27.45
C LEU A 397 -13.37 11.09 -26.49
N VAL A 398 -12.91 9.86 -26.57
CA VAL A 398 -13.42 8.76 -25.77
C VAL A 398 -12.33 8.30 -24.80
N VAL A 399 -12.64 8.30 -23.52
CA VAL A 399 -11.76 7.81 -22.47
C VAL A 399 -12.13 6.36 -22.19
N PHE A 400 -11.13 5.47 -22.23
CA PHE A 400 -11.37 4.09 -21.86
C PHE A 400 -11.58 3.93 -20.35
N GLY A 401 -11.02 4.84 -19.56
CA GLY A 401 -11.13 4.88 -18.09
C GLY A 401 -10.26 3.80 -17.42
N THR A 402 -9.50 4.20 -16.41
CA THR A 402 -8.76 3.26 -15.58
C THR A 402 -9.65 2.72 -14.48
N THR A 403 -9.66 1.41 -14.27
CA THR A 403 -10.30 0.77 -13.12
C THR A 403 -9.33 0.67 -11.95
N ASN A 404 -9.83 0.91 -10.75
CA ASN A 404 -9.10 0.61 -9.52
C ASN A 404 -8.70 -0.87 -9.51
N GLY A 405 -7.40 -1.17 -9.46
CA GLY A 405 -6.86 -2.52 -9.38
C GLY A 405 -6.10 -3.00 -10.62
N CYS A 406 -6.36 -2.43 -11.81
CA CYS A 406 -5.58 -2.77 -13.02
C CYS A 406 -4.40 -1.81 -13.17
N ARG A 407 -3.25 -2.17 -12.62
CA ARG A 407 -2.08 -1.27 -12.47
C ARG A 407 -1.53 -0.73 -13.78
N ASP A 408 -1.58 -1.49 -14.85
CA ASP A 408 -1.14 -1.02 -16.15
C ASP A 408 -1.66 -1.97 -17.25
N LEU A 409 -2.75 -1.59 -17.89
CA LEU A 409 -3.30 -2.38 -18.99
C LEU A 409 -2.24 -2.72 -20.04
N ALA A 410 -1.23 -1.86 -20.24
CA ALA A 410 -0.21 -2.07 -21.25
C ALA A 410 1.01 -2.85 -20.77
N VAL A 411 1.32 -2.88 -19.48
CA VAL A 411 2.49 -3.59 -18.93
C VAL A 411 2.15 -5.01 -18.48
N GLU A 412 0.97 -5.22 -17.92
CA GLU A 412 0.49 -6.54 -17.50
C GLU A 412 -0.21 -7.32 -18.63
N MET A 413 -0.47 -6.68 -19.73
CA MET A 413 -1.01 -7.33 -20.92
C MET A 413 0.04 -8.19 -21.66
N ASN A 414 0.25 -9.36 -21.13
CA ASN A 414 0.16 -10.50 -22.01
C ASN A 414 -1.31 -10.57 -22.43
N TRP A 415 -1.70 -10.13 -23.60
CA TRP A 415 -3.08 -10.03 -24.09
C TRP A 415 -3.97 -11.24 -23.79
N MET A 416 -3.45 -12.28 -23.24
CA MET A 416 -4.12 -13.56 -23.03
C MET A 416 -4.32 -13.95 -21.57
N ARG A 417 -3.74 -13.28 -20.57
CA ARG A 417 -3.85 -13.75 -19.17
C ARG A 417 -3.59 -12.64 -18.16
N SER A 418 -4.58 -11.82 -17.86
CA SER A 418 -4.62 -11.21 -16.53
C SER A 418 -5.21 -12.23 -15.56
N GLU A 419 -4.51 -12.53 -14.46
CA GLU A 419 -5.03 -13.41 -13.40
C GLU A 419 -6.11 -12.72 -12.55
N GLU A 420 -6.31 -11.40 -12.73
CA GLU A 420 -7.34 -10.61 -12.06
C GLU A 420 -8.60 -10.52 -12.96
N PRO A 421 -9.77 -11.01 -12.51
CA PRO A 421 -11.00 -11.05 -13.32
C PRO A 421 -11.42 -9.67 -13.84
N VAL A 422 -11.22 -8.60 -13.04
CA VAL A 422 -11.57 -7.22 -13.40
C VAL A 422 -10.66 -6.72 -14.54
N CYS A 423 -9.38 -6.99 -14.47
CA CYS A 423 -8.42 -6.60 -15.52
C CYS A 423 -8.67 -7.37 -16.81
N GLN A 424 -9.03 -8.64 -16.72
CA GLN A 424 -9.42 -9.42 -17.88
C GLN A 424 -10.68 -8.87 -18.56
N GLN A 425 -11.68 -8.44 -17.79
CA GLN A 425 -12.86 -7.79 -18.35
C GLN A 425 -12.51 -6.49 -19.08
N ARG A 426 -11.61 -5.67 -18.51
CA ARG A 426 -11.12 -4.44 -19.17
C ARG A 426 -10.36 -4.73 -20.46
N ILE A 427 -9.52 -5.76 -20.48
CA ILE A 427 -8.83 -6.21 -21.69
C ILE A 427 -9.84 -6.60 -22.77
N ASN A 428 -10.83 -7.40 -22.41
CA ASN A 428 -11.88 -7.82 -23.33
C ASN A 428 -12.67 -6.61 -23.86
N ALA A 429 -13.01 -5.65 -23.00
CA ALA A 429 -13.70 -4.43 -23.39
C ALA A 429 -12.86 -3.57 -24.36
N LEU A 430 -11.54 -3.47 -24.17
CA LEU A 430 -10.66 -2.80 -25.12
C LEU A 430 -10.61 -3.54 -26.46
N GLN A 431 -10.48 -4.87 -26.45
CA GLN A 431 -10.50 -5.68 -27.67
C GLN A 431 -11.81 -5.53 -28.44
N ASP A 432 -12.93 -5.61 -27.73
CA ASP A 432 -14.26 -5.40 -28.31
C ASP A 432 -14.41 -3.99 -28.91
N SER A 433 -13.87 -2.97 -28.25
CA SER A 433 -13.91 -1.59 -28.77
C SER A 433 -13.09 -1.46 -30.06
N LEU A 434 -11.93 -2.13 -30.14
CA LEU A 434 -11.10 -2.16 -31.34
C LEU A 434 -11.72 -2.98 -32.49
N GLU A 435 -12.67 -3.87 -32.23
CA GLU A 435 -13.38 -4.65 -33.24
C GLU A 435 -14.64 -3.96 -33.76
N ARG A 436 -15.29 -3.14 -32.91
CA ARG A 436 -16.59 -2.51 -33.24
C ARG A 436 -16.48 -1.10 -33.78
N VAL A 437 -15.41 -0.39 -33.45
CA VAL A 437 -15.22 1.03 -33.77
C VAL A 437 -14.00 1.20 -34.67
N GLU A 438 -14.13 1.90 -35.77
CA GLU A 438 -13.01 2.34 -36.59
C GLU A 438 -12.41 3.63 -35.96
N TRP A 439 -11.40 3.44 -35.13
CA TRP A 439 -10.75 4.56 -34.44
C TRP A 439 -9.90 5.35 -35.42
N HIS A 440 -10.09 6.68 -35.42
CA HIS A 440 -9.21 7.55 -36.18
C HIS A 440 -7.83 7.65 -35.53
N THR A 441 -7.81 7.81 -34.21
CA THR A 441 -6.57 7.90 -33.43
C THR A 441 -6.73 7.11 -32.14
N VAL A 442 -5.68 6.42 -31.76
CA VAL A 442 -5.57 5.76 -30.46
C VAL A 442 -4.39 6.36 -29.71
N ILE A 443 -4.66 6.90 -28.52
CA ILE A 443 -3.70 7.61 -27.69
C ILE A 443 -3.41 6.80 -26.44
N TYR A 444 -2.17 6.34 -26.34
CA TYR A 444 -1.67 5.65 -25.14
C TYR A 444 -0.97 6.63 -24.22
N SER A 445 -1.49 6.79 -22.99
CA SER A 445 -0.94 7.65 -21.97
C SER A 445 -0.78 6.90 -20.66
N ALA A 446 0.46 6.67 -20.24
CA ALA A 446 0.79 5.91 -19.04
C ALA A 446 2.03 6.45 -18.34
N ARG A 447 2.14 6.22 -17.03
CA ARG A 447 3.40 6.42 -16.30
C ARG A 447 4.44 5.44 -16.83
N ARG A 448 5.63 5.96 -17.17
CA ARG A 448 6.72 5.14 -17.71
C ARG A 448 6.28 4.29 -18.91
N PRO A 449 5.75 4.90 -19.98
CA PRO A 449 5.18 4.16 -21.11
C PRO A 449 6.17 3.17 -21.74
N TYR A 450 7.44 3.32 -21.43
CA TYR A 450 8.54 2.44 -21.87
C TYR A 450 9.22 1.69 -20.71
N GLY A 451 8.68 1.73 -19.49
CA GLY A 451 9.24 1.11 -18.30
C GLY A 451 8.68 -0.30 -18.00
N GLY A 452 9.38 -1.07 -17.17
CA GLY A 452 8.95 -2.41 -16.78
C GLY A 452 9.16 -3.49 -17.85
N ASN A 453 8.32 -4.54 -17.86
CA ASN A 453 8.34 -5.58 -18.89
C ASN A 453 7.71 -5.05 -20.20
N LYS A 454 8.53 -4.72 -21.14
CA LYS A 454 8.24 -3.88 -22.32
C LYS A 454 7.64 -4.63 -23.50
N GLY A 455 7.66 -5.96 -23.45
CA GLY A 455 7.06 -6.80 -24.48
C GLY A 455 5.55 -6.61 -24.67
N PRO A 456 4.77 -6.52 -23.58
CA PRO A 456 3.33 -6.35 -23.66
C PRO A 456 2.88 -5.08 -24.40
N LEU A 457 3.46 -3.92 -24.14
CA LEU A 457 3.10 -2.68 -24.83
C LEU A 457 3.29 -2.79 -26.35
N ILE A 458 4.42 -3.34 -26.79
CA ILE A 458 4.67 -3.52 -28.22
C ILE A 458 3.60 -4.41 -28.84
N THR A 459 3.29 -5.53 -28.19
CA THR A 459 2.26 -6.46 -28.66
C THR A 459 0.88 -5.80 -28.78
N VAL A 460 0.54 -4.91 -27.81
CA VAL A 460 -0.71 -4.13 -27.87
C VAL A 460 -0.71 -3.21 -29.08
N LEU A 461 0.34 -2.41 -29.26
CA LEU A 461 0.43 -1.45 -30.37
C LEU A 461 0.50 -2.16 -31.72
N GLU A 462 1.24 -3.27 -31.83
CA GLU A 462 1.28 -4.12 -33.02
C GLU A 462 -0.10 -4.70 -33.34
N THR A 463 -0.85 -5.14 -32.34
CA THR A 463 -2.20 -5.67 -32.52
C THR A 463 -3.16 -4.59 -33.02
N ILE A 464 -3.08 -3.37 -32.45
CA ILE A 464 -3.87 -2.22 -32.92
C ILE A 464 -3.54 -1.94 -34.37
N HIS A 465 -2.26 -1.83 -34.72
CA HIS A 465 -1.82 -1.55 -36.08
C HIS A 465 -2.24 -2.63 -37.08
N GLN A 466 -2.20 -3.92 -36.69
CA GLN A 466 -2.63 -5.03 -37.53
C GLN A 466 -4.14 -5.05 -37.77
N ARG A 467 -4.94 -4.77 -36.75
CA ARG A 467 -6.41 -4.80 -36.82
C ARG A 467 -6.99 -3.57 -37.51
N GLN A 468 -6.37 -2.42 -37.29
CA GLN A 468 -6.80 -1.12 -37.83
C GLN A 468 -5.60 -0.38 -38.43
N PRO A 469 -5.10 -0.75 -39.60
CA PRO A 469 -3.87 -0.20 -40.18
C PRO A 469 -3.93 1.30 -40.52
N ASN A 470 -5.14 1.85 -40.63
CA ASN A 470 -5.36 3.28 -40.90
C ASN A 470 -5.49 4.13 -39.61
N THR A 471 -5.49 3.49 -38.43
CA THR A 471 -5.59 4.19 -37.15
C THR A 471 -4.25 4.86 -36.81
N HIS A 472 -4.28 6.15 -36.51
CA HIS A 472 -3.12 6.88 -36.06
C HIS A 472 -2.77 6.55 -34.60
N ILE A 473 -1.58 6.02 -34.34
CA ILE A 473 -1.17 5.63 -32.99
C ILE A 473 -0.27 6.70 -32.39
N VAL A 474 -0.66 7.20 -31.22
CA VAL A 474 0.04 8.24 -30.47
C VAL A 474 0.45 7.73 -29.09
N VAL A 475 1.68 7.97 -28.70
CA VAL A 475 2.18 7.74 -27.34
C VAL A 475 2.41 9.05 -26.63
N VAL A 476 1.82 9.23 -25.44
CA VAL A 476 2.08 10.36 -24.56
C VAL A 476 3.20 9.97 -23.60
N GLU A 477 4.35 10.63 -23.74
CA GLU A 477 5.52 10.39 -22.91
C GLU A 477 5.37 11.03 -21.52
N ASP A 478 6.12 10.53 -20.55
CA ASP A 478 6.13 11.04 -19.19
C ASP A 478 6.60 12.50 -19.11
N TYR A 479 6.22 13.13 -18.00
CA TYR A 479 6.81 14.39 -17.55
C TYR A 479 7.73 14.14 -16.34
N LEU A 480 8.06 15.20 -15.62
CA LEU A 480 8.86 15.14 -14.41
C LEU A 480 8.09 14.39 -13.32
N SER A 481 8.80 13.60 -12.54
CA SER A 481 8.29 13.08 -11.28
C SER A 481 9.20 13.51 -10.13
N THR A 482 8.61 13.77 -8.98
CA THR A 482 9.32 14.13 -7.76
C THR A 482 9.64 12.89 -6.94
N GLN A 483 10.66 12.96 -6.09
CA GLN A 483 11.00 11.89 -5.15
C GLN A 483 9.97 11.76 -4.03
N ARG A 484 9.17 12.79 -3.84
CA ARG A 484 8.11 12.90 -2.84
C ARG A 484 6.91 13.64 -3.39
N ASP A 485 5.79 13.54 -2.71
CA ASP A 485 4.63 14.32 -3.11
C ASP A 485 4.93 15.83 -3.09
N CYS A 486 4.44 16.49 -4.11
CA CYS A 486 4.74 17.90 -4.34
C CYS A 486 4.09 18.81 -3.29
N ALA A 487 2.94 18.41 -2.75
CA ALA A 487 2.27 19.17 -1.69
C ALA A 487 3.14 19.25 -0.42
N SER A 488 3.78 18.11 -0.04
CA SER A 488 4.73 18.07 1.07
C SER A 488 5.94 18.99 0.82
N LEU A 489 6.50 18.98 -0.40
CA LEU A 489 7.62 19.85 -0.74
C LEU A 489 7.26 21.33 -0.69
N ILE A 490 6.08 21.71 -1.18
CA ILE A 490 5.59 23.10 -1.16
C ILE A 490 5.44 23.58 0.29
N ASN A 491 4.82 22.78 1.14
CA ASN A 491 4.61 23.14 2.53
C ASN A 491 5.90 23.15 3.34
N GLU A 492 6.84 22.22 3.07
CA GLU A 492 8.11 22.11 3.81
C GLU A 492 9.07 23.26 3.47
N LEU A 493 9.15 23.61 2.21
CA LEU A 493 10.06 24.64 1.72
C LEU A 493 9.36 26.01 1.60
N GLU A 494 8.13 26.12 2.05
CA GLU A 494 7.29 27.33 2.03
C GLU A 494 7.32 28.02 0.65
N SER A 495 7.33 27.23 -0.42
CA SER A 495 7.44 27.74 -1.77
C SER A 495 6.71 26.88 -2.79
N THR A 496 5.85 27.49 -3.59
CA THR A 496 5.20 26.83 -4.73
C THR A 496 6.21 26.36 -5.80
N LYS A 497 7.44 26.89 -5.77
CA LYS A 497 8.55 26.46 -6.64
C LYS A 497 9.35 25.29 -6.06
N ALA A 498 8.98 24.78 -4.90
CA ALA A 498 9.73 23.73 -4.21
C ALA A 498 9.89 22.45 -5.05
N CYS A 499 8.91 22.12 -5.89
CA CYS A 499 8.97 20.97 -6.78
C CYS A 499 9.96 21.12 -7.94
N ALA A 500 10.50 22.33 -8.14
CA ALA A 500 11.42 22.65 -9.25
C ALA A 500 12.89 22.32 -8.97
N THR A 501 13.24 22.04 -7.72
CA THR A 501 14.65 21.85 -7.40
C THR A 501 15.12 20.46 -7.86
N LEU A 502 16.19 20.43 -8.64
CA LEU A 502 16.86 19.22 -9.15
C LEU A 502 17.07 18.11 -8.10
N LYS A 503 17.30 18.52 -6.85
CA LYS A 503 17.50 17.62 -5.72
C LYS A 503 16.29 16.74 -5.42
N HIS A 504 15.12 17.15 -5.86
CA HIS A 504 13.83 16.49 -5.58
C HIS A 504 13.21 15.82 -6.80
N LEU A 505 13.85 15.94 -7.98
CA LEU A 505 13.39 15.27 -9.19
C LEU A 505 13.94 13.84 -9.27
N SER A 506 13.10 12.85 -9.35
CA SER A 506 13.47 11.43 -9.33
C SER A 506 13.62 10.81 -10.72
N GLY A 507 13.79 11.58 -11.76
CA GLY A 507 13.46 10.92 -13.01
C GLY A 507 14.29 11.16 -14.27
N LEU A 508 15.36 11.92 -14.30
CA LEU A 508 16.00 12.25 -15.58
C LEU A 508 17.25 11.45 -15.98
N PRO A 509 18.23 11.11 -15.14
CA PRO A 509 19.43 10.41 -15.64
C PRO A 509 19.24 8.93 -15.94
N GLY A 510 18.56 8.16 -15.10
CA GLY A 510 18.39 6.70 -15.29
C GLY A 510 17.37 6.33 -16.37
N LEU A 511 16.37 7.21 -16.60
CA LEU A 511 15.32 6.97 -17.59
C LEU A 511 15.77 7.16 -19.05
N ILE A 512 16.82 7.91 -19.30
CA ILE A 512 17.35 8.13 -20.65
C ILE A 512 18.10 6.91 -21.16
N GLU A 513 18.90 6.24 -20.34
CA GLU A 513 19.70 5.08 -20.73
C GLU A 513 18.87 3.80 -20.92
N GLU A 514 17.92 3.50 -20.01
CA GLU A 514 17.04 2.33 -20.12
C GLU A 514 16.02 2.44 -21.26
N ARG A 515 15.65 3.63 -21.67
CA ARG A 515 14.62 3.89 -22.69
C ARG A 515 15.10 3.78 -24.13
N THR A 516 16.37 3.92 -24.41
CA THR A 516 16.87 4.09 -25.78
C THR A 516 16.60 2.92 -26.71
N PRO A 517 16.81 1.64 -26.36
CA PRO A 517 16.54 0.52 -27.25
C PRO A 517 15.03 0.31 -27.50
N PHE A 518 14.23 0.54 -26.47
CA PHE A 518 12.81 0.33 -26.48
C PHE A 518 12.04 1.48 -27.18
N LYS A 519 12.48 2.69 -26.96
CA LYS A 519 11.97 3.89 -27.63
C LYS A 519 12.07 3.78 -29.14
N LYS A 520 13.15 3.18 -29.66
CA LYS A 520 13.32 2.93 -31.10
C LYS A 520 12.29 1.91 -31.64
N ARG A 521 11.99 0.85 -30.86
CA ARG A 521 11.00 -0.15 -31.30
C ARG A 521 9.58 0.41 -31.26
N VAL A 522 9.22 1.16 -30.24
CA VAL A 522 7.92 1.84 -30.15
C VAL A 522 7.79 2.89 -31.27
N ALA A 523 8.83 3.67 -31.52
CA ALA A 523 8.83 4.66 -32.61
C ALA A 523 8.65 4.05 -34.01
N ALA A 524 8.94 2.75 -34.17
CA ALA A 524 8.67 2.05 -35.44
C ALA A 524 7.22 1.59 -35.62
N ILE A 525 6.42 1.60 -34.54
CA ILE A 525 5.04 1.14 -34.52
C ILE A 525 4.06 2.33 -34.37
N THR A 526 4.54 3.46 -33.82
CA THR A 526 3.72 4.65 -33.55
C THR A 526 3.94 5.71 -34.62
N ASP A 527 2.84 6.34 -35.02
CA ASP A 527 2.87 7.42 -36.04
C ASP A 527 3.39 8.74 -35.46
N SER A 528 3.09 8.99 -34.18
CA SER A 528 3.57 10.20 -33.51
C SER A 528 3.64 10.02 -31.99
N LYS A 529 4.33 10.98 -31.33
CA LYS A 529 4.45 11.03 -29.87
C LYS A 529 4.26 12.43 -29.35
N LEU A 530 3.71 12.54 -28.14
CA LEU A 530 3.71 13.76 -27.36
C LEU A 530 4.78 13.68 -26.27
N ASP A 531 5.91 14.32 -26.52
CA ASP A 531 7.01 14.47 -25.56
C ASP A 531 6.79 15.73 -24.73
N LYS A 532 6.23 15.58 -23.52
CA LYS A 532 5.93 16.69 -22.61
C LYS A 532 7.20 17.41 -22.14
N VAL A 533 8.31 16.69 -22.03
CA VAL A 533 9.60 17.28 -21.63
C VAL A 533 10.14 18.16 -22.75
N ALA A 534 10.16 17.66 -23.98
CA ALA A 534 10.58 18.47 -25.13
C ALA A 534 9.66 19.70 -25.33
N LEU A 535 8.35 19.52 -25.12
CA LEU A 535 7.35 20.60 -25.26
C LEU A 535 7.58 21.72 -24.25
N LEU A 536 7.84 21.39 -22.97
CA LEU A 536 7.83 22.36 -21.89
C LEU A 536 9.22 22.83 -21.46
N CYS A 537 10.24 21.97 -21.50
CA CYS A 537 11.55 22.22 -20.92
C CYS A 537 12.57 22.84 -21.90
N GLY A 538 12.37 22.65 -23.20
CA GLY A 538 13.34 23.12 -24.22
C GLY A 538 14.69 22.37 -24.15
N GLU A 539 15.78 23.01 -24.60
CA GLU A 539 17.09 22.36 -24.73
C GLU A 539 17.90 22.29 -23.42
N ARG A 540 17.55 23.08 -22.40
CA ARG A 540 18.29 23.16 -21.13
C ARG A 540 17.61 22.36 -20.02
N LEU A 541 17.73 21.05 -20.11
CA LEU A 541 17.26 20.13 -19.07
C LEU A 541 18.22 20.11 -17.86
N PRO A 542 17.69 20.02 -16.62
CA PRO A 542 16.31 20.11 -16.15
C PRO A 542 15.91 21.48 -15.60
N ASP A 543 16.84 22.44 -15.53
CA ASP A 543 16.63 23.77 -14.90
C ASP A 543 15.57 24.63 -15.58
N SER A 544 15.24 24.29 -16.83
CA SER A 544 14.23 24.99 -17.63
C SER A 544 12.83 24.40 -17.56
N CYS A 545 12.66 23.27 -16.85
CA CYS A 545 11.38 22.60 -16.78
C CYS A 545 10.42 23.32 -15.81
N PRO A 546 9.26 23.79 -16.27
CA PRO A 546 8.28 24.40 -15.39
C PRO A 546 7.64 23.36 -14.45
N THR A 547 7.51 23.72 -13.19
CA THR A 547 6.86 22.90 -12.15
C THR A 547 5.63 23.59 -11.57
N GLN A 548 5.29 24.74 -12.12
CA GLN A 548 4.06 25.47 -11.88
C GLN A 548 3.65 26.21 -13.15
N THR A 549 2.35 26.51 -13.24
CA THR A 549 1.83 27.39 -14.27
C THR A 549 2.28 28.85 -14.02
N PRO A 550 2.17 29.76 -15.01
CA PRO A 550 2.40 31.18 -14.78
C PRO A 550 1.51 31.82 -13.71
N LEU A 551 0.35 31.23 -13.42
CA LEU A 551 -0.58 31.65 -12.36
C LEU A 551 -0.22 31.02 -10.99
N GLY A 552 0.84 30.23 -10.91
CA GLY A 552 1.31 29.64 -9.66
C GLY A 552 0.68 28.30 -9.29
N HIS A 553 -0.16 27.71 -10.14
CA HIS A 553 -0.69 26.37 -9.88
C HIS A 553 0.41 25.31 -10.00
N PRO A 554 0.59 24.46 -9.00
CA PRO A 554 1.67 23.47 -9.01
C PRO A 554 1.45 22.40 -10.08
N MET A 555 2.56 21.81 -10.54
CA MET A 555 2.58 20.73 -11.52
C MET A 555 1.80 19.50 -11.02
N SER A 556 2.00 19.14 -9.79
CA SER A 556 1.45 17.92 -9.17
C SER A 556 1.10 18.19 -7.70
N MET A 557 0.20 17.38 -7.13
CA MET A 557 -0.05 17.30 -5.69
C MET A 557 0.46 16.00 -5.09
N ASP A 558 0.82 15.05 -5.91
CA ASP A 558 1.52 13.83 -5.54
C ASP A 558 2.92 13.80 -6.19
N GLU A 559 3.47 12.62 -6.43
CA GLU A 559 4.82 12.48 -7.00
C GLU A 559 4.87 12.65 -8.52
N HIS A 560 3.77 12.46 -9.25
CA HIS A 560 3.84 12.33 -10.71
C HIS A 560 2.58 12.66 -11.51
N HIS A 561 1.39 12.71 -10.89
CA HIS A 561 0.18 13.06 -11.62
C HIS A 561 0.05 14.58 -11.77
N LEU A 562 -0.31 15.04 -12.96
CA LEU A 562 -0.49 16.45 -13.21
C LEU A 562 -1.77 16.97 -12.56
N THR A 563 -1.73 18.20 -12.04
CA THR A 563 -2.96 18.93 -11.69
C THR A 563 -3.74 19.26 -12.95
N LEU A 564 -5.05 19.48 -12.84
CA LEU A 564 -5.88 19.89 -13.97
C LEU A 564 -5.34 21.17 -14.60
N GLU A 565 -5.03 22.16 -13.78
CA GLU A 565 -4.55 23.47 -14.20
C GLU A 565 -3.21 23.39 -14.94
N PHE A 566 -2.30 22.53 -14.49
CA PHE A 566 -1.03 22.33 -15.17
C PHE A 566 -1.21 21.56 -16.49
N ALA A 567 -2.09 20.58 -16.52
CA ALA A 567 -2.42 19.82 -17.72
C ALA A 567 -3.09 20.74 -18.78
N GLN A 568 -4.03 21.59 -18.37
CA GLN A 568 -4.68 22.59 -19.24
C GLN A 568 -3.67 23.56 -19.82
N TRP A 569 -2.82 24.13 -18.97
CA TRP A 569 -1.75 25.01 -19.43
C TRP A 569 -0.78 24.30 -20.39
N THR A 570 -0.45 23.05 -20.14
CA THR A 570 0.37 22.21 -21.06
C THR A 570 -0.33 22.05 -22.41
N GLY A 571 -1.64 21.88 -22.42
CA GLY A 571 -2.46 21.83 -23.64
C GLY A 571 -2.43 23.14 -24.42
N GLU A 572 -2.50 24.29 -23.75
CA GLU A 572 -2.32 25.61 -24.38
C GLU A 572 -0.93 25.76 -25.01
N GLN A 573 0.13 25.28 -24.32
CA GLN A 573 1.49 25.27 -24.88
C GLN A 573 1.59 24.36 -26.11
N LEU A 574 0.91 23.23 -26.10
CA LEU A 574 0.85 22.31 -27.23
C LEU A 574 0.17 22.96 -28.43
N ALA A 575 -0.94 23.66 -28.22
CA ALA A 575 -1.67 24.37 -29.28
C ALA A 575 -0.82 25.45 -29.94
N VAL A 576 0.02 26.17 -29.16
CA VAL A 576 0.88 27.25 -29.67
C VAL A 576 2.13 26.69 -30.35
N LYS A 577 2.81 25.71 -29.73
CA LYS A 577 4.13 25.25 -30.21
C LYS A 577 4.05 24.19 -31.31
N ASN A 578 3.00 23.34 -31.28
CA ASN A 578 2.86 22.21 -32.19
C ASN A 578 1.46 22.14 -32.85
N PRO A 579 1.02 23.21 -33.54
CA PRO A 579 -0.32 23.25 -34.14
C PRO A 579 -0.52 22.19 -35.23
N LEU A 580 0.52 21.86 -36.00
CA LEU A 580 0.45 20.82 -37.04
C LEU A 580 0.23 19.42 -36.45
N TRP A 581 0.82 19.13 -35.28
CA TRP A 581 0.59 17.88 -34.58
C TRP A 581 -0.87 17.74 -34.14
N LEU A 582 -1.48 18.80 -33.66
CA LEU A 582 -2.91 18.84 -33.32
C LEU A 582 -3.80 18.72 -34.55
N GLN A 583 -3.38 19.26 -35.69
CA GLN A 583 -4.13 19.10 -36.95
C GLN A 583 -4.18 17.63 -37.37
N ALA A 584 -3.11 16.85 -37.20
CA ALA A 584 -3.11 15.42 -37.47
C ALA A 584 -4.14 14.65 -36.61
N LEU A 585 -4.44 15.12 -35.39
CA LEU A 585 -5.51 14.56 -34.56
C LEU A 585 -6.92 15.02 -34.98
N ARG A 586 -7.01 16.14 -35.73
CA ARG A 586 -8.29 16.74 -36.19
C ARG A 586 -8.79 16.16 -37.52
N TYR A 587 -8.02 15.29 -38.20
CA TYR A 587 -8.33 14.90 -39.57
C TYR A 587 -9.67 14.17 -39.72
N GLY A 588 -10.49 14.73 -40.59
CA GLY A 588 -11.82 14.30 -40.99
C GLY A 588 -12.73 15.46 -41.40
N GLN A 589 -12.12 16.58 -41.85
CA GLN A 589 -12.83 17.61 -42.64
C GLN A 589 -12.25 17.60 -44.04
N GLU A 590 -12.81 16.80 -44.92
CA GLU A 590 -13.08 17.06 -46.30
C GLU A 590 -14.48 16.59 -46.60
#